data_f47eccf237b1251841f5072334598d92
#
_entry.id   f47eccf237b1251841f5072334598d92
#
_cell.length_a   1.000
_cell.length_b   1.000
_cell.length_c   1.000
_cell.angle_alpha   90.00
_cell.angle_beta   90.00
_cell.angle_gamma   90.00
#
_symmetry.space_group_name_H-M   'P 1'
#
loop_
_entity.id
_entity.type
_entity.pdbx_description
1 polymer ?
#
loop_
_entity_poly.entity_id
_entity_poly.type
_entity_poly.pdbx_seq_one_letter_code
_entity_poly.pdbx_strand_id
1 'polypeptide(L)'
;LLVILIVAAIIKSKSTPKGTEVEMGAVEVRTIYETVSASGKIYPEKEIKISSDVSGEIVELYVKEGDSVKAGQMLLRINPDTYESAVERGKAAVNSAKSQMAMARSQVETNRAQAEQIKAQLENARNVHKRNEQLKKEGVISEVEYDQSLSNLRGLEANLRASEAGIKSAQQNVEAAQFSIKSSEASLKELATSLSRTTIKAPASGIVSSLSVEKGERVLGTIQMAGTEIMRISNLNAMEVQVDVTENDIPKVKLGDQVDIEVDAFTGKVFKGTVSELASSASNLTSAAGITNSDQVTNFTVKIRINPESYQDLLKNGMKYPFRPGMSASVDIYTNKVENVTVVPIQAVTVREKEGLKKEEAKLTDEDYEEIVFVVQSDTLMRQKVETGIQDDEFIHIKSGLAKGTTIVTGPYNEVSKNLKKGEKVRKKEENKDKKDKEKDK
;
A
#
# COMPACT_ATOMS: atom_id res chain seq x y z
N LEU A 1 32.03 82.98 -11.64
CA LEU A 1 32.19 81.61 -11.35
C LEU A 1 31.08 81.09 -10.36
N LEU A 2 30.82 81.85 -9.27
CA LEU A 2 29.85 81.50 -8.24
C LEU A 2 28.39 81.47 -8.77
N VAL A 3 28.03 82.40 -9.66
CA VAL A 3 26.70 82.50 -10.30
C VAL A 3 26.46 81.27 -11.24
N ILE A 4 27.49 80.84 -11.98
CA ILE A 4 27.43 79.69 -12.89
C ILE A 4 27.24 78.40 -12.08
N LEU A 5 27.89 78.26 -10.91
CA LEU A 5 27.72 77.12 -10.02
C LEU A 5 26.31 77.11 -9.40
N ILE A 6 25.72 78.23 -9.03
CA ILE A 6 24.36 78.31 -8.50
C ILE A 6 23.34 78.00 -9.60
N VAL A 7 23.51 78.48 -10.83
CA VAL A 7 22.65 78.16 -11.97
C VAL A 7 22.76 76.68 -12.34
N ALA A 8 23.97 76.11 -12.34
CA ALA A 8 24.19 74.69 -12.56
C ALA A 8 23.54 73.81 -11.44
N ALA A 9 23.64 74.27 -10.19
CA ALA A 9 22.97 73.55 -9.05
C ALA A 9 21.45 73.66 -9.15
N ILE A 10 20.89 74.82 -9.58
CA ILE A 10 19.43 74.93 -9.79
C ILE A 10 18.95 74.16 -10.99
N ILE A 11 19.71 74.09 -12.08
CA ILE A 11 19.37 73.20 -13.23
C ILE A 11 19.48 71.73 -12.85
N LYS A 12 20.50 71.31 -12.10
CA LYS A 12 20.67 69.98 -11.61
C LYS A 12 19.58 69.60 -10.60
N SER A 13 19.17 70.51 -9.73
CA SER A 13 18.06 70.34 -8.79
C SER A 13 16.66 70.22 -9.47
N LYS A 14 16.48 70.88 -10.62
CA LYS A 14 15.26 70.79 -11.45
C LYS A 14 15.26 69.62 -12.39
N SER A 15 16.40 68.98 -12.67
CA SER A 15 16.50 67.85 -13.60
C SER A 15 16.45 66.46 -12.89
N THR A 16 16.42 66.43 -11.57
CA THR A 16 16.12 65.14 -10.87
C THR A 16 14.66 64.86 -11.06
N PRO A 17 14.31 63.76 -11.73
CA PRO A 17 12.90 63.37 -11.90
C PRO A 17 12.29 63.08 -10.52
N LYS A 18 11.25 63.83 -10.16
CA LYS A 18 10.50 63.66 -8.92
C LYS A 18 9.61 62.44 -9.07
N GLY A 19 9.89 61.38 -8.34
CA GLY A 19 9.05 60.15 -8.25
C GLY A 19 9.83 58.95 -7.76
N THR A 20 9.18 58.10 -7.00
CA THR A 20 9.75 56.86 -6.51
C THR A 20 9.97 55.90 -7.69
N GLU A 21 11.16 55.28 -7.78
CA GLU A 21 11.44 54.28 -8.81
C GLU A 21 10.74 52.97 -8.51
N VAL A 22 9.92 52.52 -9.43
CA VAL A 22 9.16 51.26 -9.31
C VAL A 22 9.24 50.44 -10.59
N GLU A 23 9.16 49.15 -10.44
CA GLU A 23 8.97 48.24 -11.56
C GLU A 23 7.48 48.22 -11.93
N MET A 24 7.20 48.35 -13.24
CA MET A 24 5.82 48.39 -13.72
C MET A 24 5.57 47.27 -14.72
N GLY A 25 4.45 46.58 -14.58
CA GLY A 25 3.98 45.53 -15.48
C GLY A 25 2.53 45.77 -15.89
N ALA A 26 2.13 45.10 -16.96
CA ALA A 26 0.74 45.10 -17.40
C ALA A 26 0.03 43.87 -16.84
N VAL A 27 -1.22 44.03 -16.48
CA VAL A 27 -2.10 42.91 -16.09
C VAL A 27 -2.32 41.98 -17.29
N GLU A 28 -1.96 40.72 -17.14
CA GLU A 28 -2.03 39.71 -18.19
C GLU A 28 -3.20 38.79 -17.99
N VAL A 29 -3.54 38.06 -19.06
CA VAL A 29 -4.50 36.94 -19.00
C VAL A 29 -3.76 35.66 -19.32
N ARG A 30 -3.75 34.75 -18.35
CA ARG A 30 -3.05 33.45 -18.45
C ARG A 30 -3.90 32.33 -17.89
N THR A 31 -3.52 31.12 -18.18
CA THR A 31 -3.96 29.94 -17.43
C THR A 31 -3.03 29.78 -16.23
N ILE A 32 -3.62 29.64 -15.04
CA ILE A 32 -2.89 29.48 -13.79
C ILE A 32 -3.26 28.13 -13.18
N TYR A 33 -2.28 27.53 -12.53
CA TYR A 33 -2.45 26.25 -11.84
C TYR A 33 -2.15 26.47 -10.35
N GLU A 34 -3.04 25.98 -9.51
CA GLU A 34 -2.71 25.87 -8.09
C GLU A 34 -1.86 24.61 -7.90
N THR A 35 -0.68 24.78 -7.36
CA THR A 35 0.27 23.70 -7.14
C THR A 35 0.40 23.37 -5.67
N VAL A 36 0.51 22.08 -5.36
CA VAL A 36 0.88 21.55 -4.05
C VAL A 36 2.22 20.87 -4.18
N SER A 37 3.25 21.46 -3.58
CA SER A 37 4.60 20.92 -3.58
C SER A 37 4.79 19.98 -2.39
N ALA A 38 5.35 18.81 -2.62
CA ALA A 38 5.64 17.83 -1.58
C ALA A 38 6.94 17.08 -1.91
N SER A 39 7.55 16.51 -0.88
CA SER A 39 8.75 15.68 -1.04
C SER A 39 8.49 14.26 -0.54
N GLY A 40 9.19 13.29 -1.12
CA GLY A 40 9.02 11.90 -0.75
C GLY A 40 10.07 10.98 -1.36
N LYS A 41 9.72 9.71 -1.44
CA LYS A 41 10.63 8.68 -1.96
C LYS A 41 9.95 7.82 -3.01
N ILE A 42 10.78 7.30 -3.91
CA ILE A 42 10.37 6.40 -4.98
C ILE A 42 10.30 4.97 -4.43
N TYR A 43 9.19 4.29 -4.70
CA TYR A 43 8.95 2.89 -4.35
C TYR A 43 8.41 2.13 -5.57
N PRO A 44 8.57 0.81 -5.63
CA PRO A 44 7.87 0.00 -6.62
C PRO A 44 6.37 -0.04 -6.30
N GLU A 45 5.52 0.00 -7.32
CA GLU A 45 4.05 -0.13 -7.17
C GLU A 45 3.67 -1.45 -6.46
N LYS A 46 4.44 -2.51 -6.70
CA LYS A 46 4.25 -3.82 -6.05
C LYS A 46 5.57 -4.33 -5.49
N GLU A 47 5.60 -4.52 -4.20
CA GLU A 47 6.69 -5.15 -3.46
C GLU A 47 6.14 -6.31 -2.62
N ILE A 48 6.79 -7.46 -2.73
CA ILE A 48 6.45 -8.66 -1.96
C ILE A 48 7.60 -8.96 -1.00
N LYS A 49 7.30 -8.87 0.29
CA LYS A 49 8.23 -9.28 1.35
C LYS A 49 8.16 -10.80 1.50
N ILE A 50 9.30 -11.46 1.44
CA ILE A 50 9.44 -12.90 1.64
C ILE A 50 10.07 -13.13 3.00
N SER A 51 9.33 -13.79 3.87
CA SER A 51 9.79 -14.22 5.19
C SER A 51 9.77 -15.73 5.32
N SER A 52 10.49 -16.24 6.31
CA SER A 52 10.51 -17.67 6.60
C SER A 52 9.30 -18.08 7.41
N ASP A 53 8.61 -19.12 6.96
CA ASP A 53 7.53 -19.77 7.70
C ASP A 53 8.04 -20.89 8.64
N VAL A 54 9.32 -21.29 8.48
CA VAL A 54 9.96 -22.37 9.22
C VAL A 54 11.32 -21.94 9.73
N SER A 55 11.76 -22.53 10.85
CA SER A 55 13.06 -22.19 11.45
C SER A 55 14.12 -23.17 10.98
N GLY A 56 15.31 -22.67 10.70
CA GLY A 56 16.46 -23.51 10.31
C GLY A 56 17.62 -22.70 9.76
N GLU A 57 18.69 -23.37 9.38
CA GLU A 57 19.87 -22.79 8.74
C GLU A 57 19.69 -22.77 7.22
N ILE A 58 20.10 -21.71 6.56
CA ILE A 58 20.10 -21.58 5.10
C ILE A 58 21.26 -22.39 4.53
N VAL A 59 20.96 -23.52 3.91
CA VAL A 59 21.99 -24.40 3.30
C VAL A 59 22.33 -23.99 1.88
N GLU A 60 21.37 -23.42 1.15
CA GLU A 60 21.56 -23.00 -0.24
C GLU A 60 20.84 -21.68 -0.49
N LEU A 61 21.50 -20.78 -1.20
CA LEU A 61 20.98 -19.49 -1.65
C LEU A 61 21.26 -19.37 -3.14
N TYR A 62 20.21 -19.30 -3.97
CA TYR A 62 20.31 -19.38 -5.42
C TYR A 62 20.25 -18.02 -6.12
N VAL A 63 19.97 -16.95 -5.38
CA VAL A 63 19.78 -15.60 -5.92
C VAL A 63 20.61 -14.59 -5.15
N LYS A 64 20.95 -13.49 -5.83
CA LYS A 64 21.62 -12.31 -5.24
C LYS A 64 20.72 -11.09 -5.39
N GLU A 65 21.03 -10.04 -4.65
CA GLU A 65 20.40 -8.74 -4.84
C GLU A 65 20.63 -8.23 -6.25
N GLY A 66 19.55 -7.74 -6.89
CA GLY A 66 19.55 -7.30 -8.29
C GLY A 66 19.17 -8.39 -9.31
N ASP A 67 19.10 -9.66 -8.92
CA ASP A 67 18.76 -10.75 -9.85
C ASP A 67 17.26 -10.69 -10.23
N SER A 68 17.01 -11.02 -11.51
CA SER A 68 15.64 -11.19 -12.01
C SER A 68 15.15 -12.61 -11.77
N VAL A 69 13.99 -12.74 -11.13
CA VAL A 69 13.38 -14.04 -10.78
C VAL A 69 12.01 -14.20 -11.44
N LYS A 70 11.66 -15.45 -11.74
CA LYS A 70 10.34 -15.84 -12.29
C LYS A 70 9.47 -16.43 -11.18
N ALA A 71 8.15 -16.30 -11.32
CA ALA A 71 7.22 -16.96 -10.43
C ALA A 71 7.50 -18.50 -10.37
N GLY A 72 7.54 -19.06 -9.15
CA GLY A 72 7.87 -20.47 -8.91
C GLY A 72 9.36 -20.81 -8.89
N GLN A 73 10.26 -19.88 -9.23
CA GLN A 73 11.71 -20.08 -9.17
C GLN A 73 12.16 -20.28 -7.71
N MET A 74 13.07 -21.23 -7.50
CA MET A 74 13.68 -21.51 -6.19
C MET A 74 14.61 -20.36 -5.81
N LEU A 75 14.45 -19.81 -4.61
CA LEU A 75 15.20 -18.69 -4.09
C LEU A 75 16.27 -19.14 -3.09
N LEU A 76 15.86 -19.95 -2.13
CA LEU A 76 16.77 -20.54 -1.15
C LEU A 76 16.19 -21.85 -0.59
N ARG A 77 17.05 -22.59 0.12
CA ARG A 77 16.69 -23.81 0.82
C ARG A 77 17.19 -23.76 2.26
N ILE A 78 16.27 -23.99 3.18
CA ILE A 78 16.53 -24.16 4.60
C ILE A 78 16.84 -25.63 4.84
N ASN A 79 17.68 -25.98 5.81
CA ASN A 79 18.04 -27.35 6.15
C ASN A 79 16.79 -28.21 6.37
N PRO A 80 16.53 -29.25 5.52
CA PRO A 80 15.33 -30.05 5.57
C PRO A 80 15.41 -31.24 6.51
N ASP A 81 16.59 -31.63 7.04
CA ASP A 81 16.84 -32.92 7.70
C ASP A 81 15.83 -33.24 8.82
N THR A 82 15.55 -32.27 9.67
CA THR A 82 14.59 -32.43 10.78
C THR A 82 13.16 -32.58 10.29
N TYR A 83 12.80 -31.90 9.22
CA TYR A 83 11.46 -31.97 8.59
C TYR A 83 11.28 -33.26 7.81
N GLU A 84 12.31 -33.74 7.08
CA GLU A 84 12.33 -35.03 6.40
C GLU A 84 12.16 -36.17 7.40
N SER A 85 12.90 -36.15 8.50
CA SER A 85 12.76 -37.12 9.59
C SER A 85 11.35 -37.11 10.22
N ALA A 86 10.72 -35.94 10.34
CA ALA A 86 9.36 -35.83 10.83
C ALA A 86 8.33 -36.44 9.84
N VAL A 87 8.49 -36.22 8.55
CA VAL A 87 7.66 -36.83 7.50
C VAL A 87 7.80 -38.35 7.52
N GLU A 88 9.01 -38.92 7.68
CA GLU A 88 9.20 -40.37 7.78
C GLU A 88 8.52 -40.95 9.02
N ARG A 89 8.57 -40.27 10.16
CA ARG A 89 7.78 -40.68 11.36
C ARG A 89 6.27 -40.66 11.09
N GLY A 90 5.80 -39.61 10.40
CA GLY A 90 4.41 -39.50 10.00
C GLY A 90 3.95 -40.66 9.08
N LYS A 91 4.77 -41.04 8.09
CA LYS A 91 4.52 -42.20 7.22
C LYS A 91 4.45 -43.48 8.02
N ALA A 92 5.35 -43.68 8.98
CA ALA A 92 5.32 -44.85 9.86
C ALA A 92 4.03 -44.92 10.70
N ALA A 93 3.55 -43.77 11.21
CA ALA A 93 2.28 -43.69 11.95
C ALA A 93 1.07 -44.07 11.07
N VAL A 94 1.01 -43.61 9.82
CA VAL A 94 -0.04 -44.01 8.86
C VAL A 94 0.01 -45.51 8.59
N ASN A 95 1.21 -46.09 8.41
CA ASN A 95 1.35 -47.54 8.19
C ASN A 95 0.91 -48.33 9.41
N SER A 96 1.21 -47.86 10.62
CA SER A 96 0.72 -48.50 11.87
C SER A 96 -0.81 -48.47 11.95
N ALA A 97 -1.45 -47.34 11.66
CA ALA A 97 -2.91 -47.23 11.63
C ALA A 97 -3.55 -48.15 10.57
N LYS A 98 -2.93 -48.29 9.39
CA LYS A 98 -3.36 -49.22 8.35
C LYS A 98 -3.29 -50.68 8.82
N SER A 99 -2.23 -51.06 9.54
CA SER A 99 -2.08 -52.38 10.13
C SER A 99 -3.17 -52.68 11.19
N GLN A 100 -3.51 -51.67 12.01
CA GLN A 100 -4.61 -51.81 12.98
C GLN A 100 -5.97 -52.01 12.29
N MET A 101 -6.23 -51.31 11.19
CA MET A 101 -7.44 -51.53 10.40
C MET A 101 -7.47 -52.92 9.78
N ALA A 102 -6.33 -53.45 9.31
CA ALA A 102 -6.25 -54.79 8.77
C ALA A 102 -6.60 -55.85 9.86
N MET A 103 -6.10 -55.70 11.09
CA MET A 103 -6.46 -56.52 12.22
C MET A 103 -7.97 -56.47 12.56
N ALA A 104 -8.53 -55.24 12.57
CA ALA A 104 -9.97 -55.08 12.79
C ALA A 104 -10.82 -55.74 11.69
N ARG A 105 -10.40 -55.71 10.43
CA ARG A 105 -11.06 -56.43 9.33
C ARG A 105 -10.99 -57.94 9.52
N SER A 106 -9.85 -58.47 9.92
CA SER A 106 -9.72 -59.91 10.21
C SER A 106 -10.66 -60.36 11.32
N GLN A 107 -10.89 -59.52 12.34
CA GLN A 107 -11.86 -59.79 13.40
C GLN A 107 -13.30 -59.84 12.87
N VAL A 108 -13.67 -58.98 11.89
CA VAL A 108 -14.99 -59.09 11.23
C VAL A 108 -15.13 -60.41 10.53
N GLU A 109 -14.12 -60.91 9.81
CA GLU A 109 -14.18 -62.20 9.12
C GLU A 109 -14.27 -63.35 10.09
N THR A 110 -13.56 -63.32 11.23
CA THR A 110 -13.69 -64.29 12.29
C THR A 110 -15.14 -64.37 12.85
N ASN A 111 -15.72 -63.20 13.15
CA ASN A 111 -17.09 -63.12 13.65
C ASN A 111 -18.14 -63.61 12.61
N ARG A 112 -17.87 -63.34 11.31
CA ARG A 112 -18.72 -63.86 10.21
C ARG A 112 -18.67 -65.37 10.14
N ALA A 113 -17.49 -65.98 10.19
CA ALA A 113 -17.35 -67.43 10.19
C ALA A 113 -18.12 -68.11 11.37
N GLN A 114 -18.03 -67.46 12.56
CA GLN A 114 -18.77 -67.87 13.72
C GLN A 114 -20.30 -67.78 13.51
N ALA A 115 -20.79 -66.71 12.89
CA ALA A 115 -22.23 -66.55 12.59
C ALA A 115 -22.71 -67.56 11.56
N GLU A 116 -21.93 -67.89 10.55
CA GLU A 116 -22.23 -68.90 9.53
C GLU A 116 -22.32 -70.29 10.17
N GLN A 117 -21.45 -70.66 11.12
CA GLN A 117 -21.52 -71.87 11.89
C GLN A 117 -22.83 -71.95 12.67
N ILE A 118 -23.19 -70.88 13.40
CA ILE A 118 -24.46 -70.84 14.17
C ILE A 118 -25.68 -70.95 13.25
N LYS A 119 -25.64 -70.32 12.09
CA LYS A 119 -26.69 -70.31 11.09
C LYS A 119 -26.94 -71.70 10.53
N ALA A 120 -25.89 -72.50 10.25
CA ALA A 120 -26.01 -73.90 9.83
C ALA A 120 -26.66 -74.78 10.93
N GLN A 121 -26.27 -74.52 12.19
CA GLN A 121 -26.90 -75.26 13.34
C GLN A 121 -28.37 -74.87 13.49
N LEU A 122 -28.72 -73.59 13.33
CA LEU A 122 -30.08 -73.08 13.38
C LEU A 122 -30.97 -73.73 12.29
N GLU A 123 -30.43 -73.81 11.06
CA GLU A 123 -31.14 -74.40 9.93
C GLU A 123 -31.47 -75.87 10.21
N ASN A 124 -30.53 -76.66 10.76
CA ASN A 124 -30.79 -78.04 11.19
C ASN A 124 -31.86 -78.12 12.30
N ALA A 125 -31.73 -77.24 13.35
CA ALA A 125 -32.72 -77.22 14.43
C ALA A 125 -34.13 -76.84 13.96
N ARG A 126 -34.21 -75.90 12.98
CA ARG A 126 -35.48 -75.49 12.36
C ARG A 126 -36.13 -76.62 11.60
N ASN A 127 -35.36 -77.43 10.86
CA ASN A 127 -35.82 -78.57 10.14
C ASN A 127 -36.30 -79.71 11.11
N VAL A 128 -35.58 -79.90 12.22
CA VAL A 128 -35.97 -80.83 13.27
C VAL A 128 -37.27 -80.38 13.96
N HIS A 129 -37.35 -79.11 14.34
CA HIS A 129 -38.56 -78.56 14.99
C HIS A 129 -39.80 -78.67 14.09
N LYS A 130 -39.68 -78.31 12.80
CA LYS A 130 -40.74 -78.38 11.80
C LYS A 130 -41.29 -79.86 11.69
N ARG A 131 -40.41 -80.85 11.70
CA ARG A 131 -40.76 -82.24 11.69
C ARG A 131 -41.46 -82.63 12.98
N ASN A 132 -40.96 -82.22 14.14
CA ASN A 132 -41.59 -82.50 15.44
C ASN A 132 -42.96 -81.83 15.59
N GLU A 133 -43.18 -80.64 15.00
CA GLU A 133 -44.46 -79.98 14.96
C GLU A 133 -45.51 -80.82 14.21
N GLN A 134 -45.10 -81.45 13.09
CA GLN A 134 -45.99 -82.34 12.34
C GLN A 134 -46.29 -83.62 13.09
N LEU A 135 -45.28 -84.28 13.68
CA LEU A 135 -45.45 -85.52 14.48
C LEU A 135 -46.29 -85.23 15.73
N LYS A 136 -46.24 -84.09 16.37
CA LYS A 136 -47.13 -83.69 17.47
C LYS A 136 -48.58 -83.57 17.00
N LYS A 137 -48.83 -82.98 15.81
CA LYS A 137 -50.20 -82.92 15.22
C LYS A 137 -50.77 -84.32 14.92
N GLU A 138 -49.91 -85.26 14.57
CA GLU A 138 -50.24 -86.67 14.31
C GLU A 138 -50.35 -87.51 15.60
N GLY A 139 -50.04 -86.95 16.80
CA GLY A 139 -50.11 -87.60 18.08
C GLY A 139 -48.97 -88.62 18.35
N VAL A 140 -47.86 -88.53 17.59
CA VAL A 140 -46.77 -89.52 17.64
C VAL A 140 -45.71 -89.17 18.70
N ILE A 141 -45.53 -87.88 19.07
CA ILE A 141 -44.54 -87.44 20.06
C ILE A 141 -45.18 -86.77 21.25
N SER A 142 -44.46 -86.74 22.38
CA SER A 142 -44.90 -86.06 23.60
C SER A 142 -44.79 -84.53 23.53
N GLU A 143 -45.57 -83.82 24.36
CA GLU A 143 -45.51 -82.41 24.50
C GLU A 143 -44.13 -81.92 25.00
N VAL A 144 -43.50 -82.63 25.87
CA VAL A 144 -42.17 -82.40 26.41
C VAL A 144 -41.11 -82.39 25.28
N GLU A 145 -41.22 -83.32 24.34
CA GLU A 145 -40.28 -83.47 23.22
C GLU A 145 -40.46 -82.36 22.20
N TYR A 146 -41.70 -81.92 21.94
CA TYR A 146 -41.96 -80.71 21.14
C TYR A 146 -41.38 -79.43 21.79
N ASP A 147 -41.68 -79.22 23.10
CA ASP A 147 -41.20 -78.08 23.86
C ASP A 147 -39.66 -77.99 23.93
N GLN A 148 -38.99 -79.14 24.04
CA GLN A 148 -37.54 -79.26 23.99
C GLN A 148 -36.99 -78.84 22.63
N SER A 149 -37.64 -79.24 21.52
CA SER A 149 -37.21 -78.81 20.18
C SER A 149 -37.44 -77.32 19.95
N LEU A 150 -38.52 -76.72 20.47
CA LEU A 150 -38.82 -75.29 20.41
C LEU A 150 -37.83 -74.48 21.24
N SER A 151 -37.48 -74.91 22.44
CA SER A 151 -36.50 -74.29 23.31
C SER A 151 -35.11 -74.23 22.64
N ASN A 152 -34.67 -75.35 22.03
CA ASN A 152 -33.44 -75.44 21.31
C ASN A 152 -33.39 -74.47 20.09
N LEU A 153 -34.52 -74.44 19.31
CA LEU A 153 -34.65 -73.52 18.19
C LEU A 153 -34.51 -72.05 18.64
N ARG A 154 -35.27 -71.65 19.69
CA ARG A 154 -35.21 -70.25 20.24
C ARG A 154 -33.82 -69.89 20.79
N GLY A 155 -33.16 -70.90 21.43
CA GLY A 155 -31.78 -70.70 21.92
C GLY A 155 -30.79 -70.39 20.78
N LEU A 156 -30.87 -71.16 19.68
CA LEU A 156 -30.02 -70.93 18.51
C LEU A 156 -30.35 -69.61 17.77
N GLU A 157 -31.61 -69.18 17.71
CA GLU A 157 -32.02 -67.90 17.20
C GLU A 157 -31.47 -66.76 18.05
N ALA A 158 -31.46 -66.87 19.37
CA ALA A 158 -30.85 -65.89 20.25
C ALA A 158 -29.31 -65.81 20.05
N ASN A 159 -28.64 -66.97 19.90
CA ASN A 159 -27.22 -67.08 19.63
C ASN A 159 -26.85 -66.43 18.28
N LEU A 160 -27.67 -66.61 17.23
CA LEU A 160 -27.47 -66.01 15.94
C LEU A 160 -27.56 -64.47 16.07
N ARG A 161 -28.62 -63.98 16.73
CA ARG A 161 -28.75 -62.52 16.98
C ARG A 161 -27.53 -61.90 17.74
N ALA A 162 -27.04 -62.65 18.74
CA ALA A 162 -25.85 -62.23 19.49
C ALA A 162 -24.58 -62.18 18.59
N SER A 163 -24.45 -63.25 17.73
CA SER A 163 -23.30 -63.23 16.77
C SER A 163 -23.39 -62.16 15.72
N GLU A 164 -24.58 -61.82 15.19
CA GLU A 164 -24.82 -60.73 14.28
C GLU A 164 -24.53 -59.39 14.95
N ALA A 165 -24.90 -59.22 16.22
CA ALA A 165 -24.49 -57.99 16.99
C ALA A 165 -22.98 -57.93 17.16
N GLY A 166 -22.30 -59.07 17.33
CA GLY A 166 -20.82 -59.12 17.35
C GLY A 166 -20.19 -58.71 16.03
N ILE A 167 -20.76 -59.08 14.88
CA ILE A 167 -20.31 -58.64 13.56
C ILE A 167 -20.47 -57.13 13.44
N LYS A 168 -21.61 -56.59 13.83
CA LYS A 168 -21.87 -55.13 13.78
C LYS A 168 -20.88 -54.34 14.64
N SER A 169 -20.60 -54.85 15.85
CA SER A 169 -19.59 -54.24 16.73
C SER A 169 -18.18 -54.26 16.10
N ALA A 170 -17.78 -55.37 15.49
CA ALA A 170 -16.50 -55.50 14.81
C ALA A 170 -16.43 -54.56 13.57
N GLN A 171 -17.54 -54.39 12.84
CA GLN A 171 -17.61 -53.41 11.73
C GLN A 171 -17.45 -51.98 12.21
N GLN A 172 -18.03 -51.62 13.35
CA GLN A 172 -17.82 -50.31 13.98
C GLN A 172 -16.36 -50.09 14.37
N ASN A 173 -15.66 -51.13 14.83
CA ASN A 173 -14.22 -51.05 15.10
C ASN A 173 -13.40 -50.82 13.81
N VAL A 174 -13.78 -51.40 12.67
CA VAL A 174 -13.16 -51.12 11.37
C VAL A 174 -13.36 -49.65 10.98
N GLU A 175 -14.57 -49.13 11.16
CA GLU A 175 -14.87 -47.72 10.89
C GLU A 175 -14.05 -46.79 11.79
N ALA A 176 -13.95 -47.09 13.09
CA ALA A 176 -13.09 -46.33 14.01
C ALA A 176 -11.62 -46.36 13.59
N ALA A 177 -11.10 -47.51 13.17
CA ALA A 177 -9.75 -47.65 12.64
C ALA A 177 -9.55 -46.85 11.33
N GLN A 178 -10.57 -46.75 10.48
CA GLN A 178 -10.52 -45.92 9.27
C GLN A 178 -10.44 -44.42 9.61
N PHE A 179 -11.14 -43.96 10.63
CA PHE A 179 -10.99 -42.58 11.12
C PHE A 179 -9.59 -42.33 11.69
N SER A 180 -9.00 -43.32 12.37
CA SER A 180 -7.61 -43.23 12.86
C SER A 180 -6.60 -43.07 11.70
N ILE A 181 -6.82 -43.80 10.57
CA ILE A 181 -6.00 -43.61 9.36
C ILE A 181 -6.13 -42.16 8.83
N LYS A 182 -7.37 -41.66 8.68
CA LYS A 182 -7.59 -40.28 8.19
C LYS A 182 -6.92 -39.24 9.10
N SER A 183 -6.95 -39.41 10.41
CA SER A 183 -6.25 -38.55 11.37
C SER A 183 -4.75 -38.60 11.17
N SER A 184 -4.16 -39.80 11.02
CA SER A 184 -2.73 -39.93 10.77
C SER A 184 -2.29 -39.38 9.41
N GLU A 185 -3.13 -39.51 8.39
CA GLU A 185 -2.89 -38.94 7.06
C GLU A 185 -2.95 -37.39 7.10
N ALA A 186 -3.87 -36.83 7.88
CA ALA A 186 -3.93 -35.38 8.10
C ALA A 186 -2.65 -34.84 8.78
N SER A 187 -2.18 -35.50 9.82
CA SER A 187 -0.90 -35.21 10.48
C SER A 187 0.28 -35.34 9.52
N LEU A 188 0.33 -36.40 8.71
CA LEU A 188 1.37 -36.56 7.70
C LEU A 188 1.36 -35.42 6.68
N LYS A 189 0.19 -34.96 6.23
CA LYS A 189 0.05 -33.83 5.32
C LYS A 189 0.58 -32.53 5.92
N GLU A 190 0.34 -32.29 7.21
CA GLU A 190 0.88 -31.13 7.94
C GLU A 190 2.41 -31.15 7.95
N LEU A 191 3.02 -32.30 8.29
CA LEU A 191 4.47 -32.48 8.29
C LEU A 191 5.06 -32.30 6.88
N ALA A 192 4.41 -32.85 5.85
CA ALA A 192 4.83 -32.68 4.46
C ALA A 192 4.73 -31.21 4.00
N THR A 193 3.71 -30.48 4.45
CA THR A 193 3.58 -29.06 4.20
C THR A 193 4.73 -28.27 4.85
N SER A 194 5.07 -28.58 6.09
CA SER A 194 6.20 -27.97 6.79
C SER A 194 7.53 -28.26 6.08
N LEU A 195 7.72 -29.48 5.57
CA LEU A 195 8.88 -29.82 4.73
C LEU A 195 8.89 -29.00 3.42
N SER A 196 7.73 -28.84 2.76
CA SER A 196 7.67 -28.05 1.52
C SER A 196 8.06 -26.58 1.73
N ARG A 197 7.80 -26.02 2.91
CA ARG A 197 8.14 -24.65 3.31
C ARG A 197 9.63 -24.44 3.56
N THR A 198 10.44 -25.52 3.67
CA THR A 198 11.91 -25.37 3.73
C THR A 198 12.50 -24.91 2.40
N THR A 199 11.79 -25.09 1.28
CA THR A 199 12.17 -24.62 -0.03
C THR A 199 11.38 -23.37 -0.37
N ILE A 200 11.98 -22.21 -0.30
CA ILE A 200 11.34 -20.92 -0.56
C ILE A 200 11.41 -20.61 -2.05
N LYS A 201 10.23 -20.33 -2.63
CA LYS A 201 10.07 -20.02 -4.06
C LYS A 201 9.49 -18.61 -4.23
N ALA A 202 9.79 -17.99 -5.38
CA ALA A 202 9.25 -16.69 -5.73
C ALA A 202 7.73 -16.78 -5.98
N PRO A 203 6.89 -16.00 -5.29
CA PRO A 203 5.43 -16.01 -5.52
C PRO A 203 5.04 -15.28 -6.80
N ALA A 204 5.88 -14.36 -7.28
CA ALA A 204 5.68 -13.59 -8.52
C ALA A 204 7.02 -13.34 -9.22
N SER A 205 6.95 -12.99 -10.50
CA SER A 205 8.12 -12.55 -11.25
C SER A 205 8.49 -11.12 -10.88
N GLY A 206 9.77 -10.82 -10.74
CA GLY A 206 10.27 -9.52 -10.35
C GLY A 206 11.80 -9.49 -10.21
N ILE A 207 12.30 -8.53 -9.48
CA ILE A 207 13.72 -8.36 -9.18
C ILE A 207 13.88 -8.41 -7.66
N VAL A 208 14.94 -9.06 -7.20
CA VAL A 208 15.32 -9.05 -5.78
C VAL A 208 15.83 -7.66 -5.43
N SER A 209 14.98 -6.85 -4.79
CA SER A 209 15.29 -5.45 -4.43
C SER A 209 16.10 -5.33 -3.14
N SER A 210 16.00 -6.33 -2.27
CA SER A 210 16.77 -6.41 -1.03
C SER A 210 16.93 -7.87 -0.64
N LEU A 211 18.13 -8.25 -0.14
CA LEU A 211 18.45 -9.56 0.40
C LEU A 211 19.00 -9.37 1.80
N SER A 212 18.25 -9.81 2.82
CA SER A 212 18.55 -9.54 4.23
C SER A 212 19.27 -10.69 4.94
N VAL A 213 19.54 -11.80 4.23
CA VAL A 213 20.12 -13.02 4.81
C VAL A 213 21.27 -13.58 3.96
N GLU A 214 22.15 -14.34 4.59
CA GLU A 214 23.29 -15.00 3.94
C GLU A 214 23.23 -16.53 4.08
N LYS A 215 23.97 -17.24 3.22
CA LYS A 215 24.12 -18.69 3.33
C LYS A 215 24.84 -19.05 4.65
N GLY A 216 24.31 -20.01 5.40
CA GLY A 216 24.77 -20.42 6.72
C GLY A 216 24.10 -19.67 7.87
N GLU A 217 23.30 -18.64 7.58
CA GLU A 217 22.55 -17.92 8.60
C GLU A 217 21.33 -18.70 9.06
N ARG A 218 20.94 -18.51 10.32
CA ARG A 218 19.79 -19.16 10.93
C ARG A 218 18.58 -18.23 10.93
N VAL A 219 17.54 -18.63 10.22
CA VAL A 219 16.25 -17.92 10.18
C VAL A 219 15.27 -18.52 11.17
N LEU A 220 14.39 -17.69 11.68
CA LEU A 220 13.29 -18.07 12.56
C LEU A 220 11.97 -17.87 11.82
N GLY A 221 11.09 -18.84 11.93
CA GLY A 221 9.74 -18.77 11.40
C GLY A 221 8.80 -19.57 12.29
N THR A 222 7.71 -18.96 12.73
CA THR A 222 6.66 -19.64 13.47
C THR A 222 5.31 -19.17 12.97
N ILE A 223 4.28 -20.01 13.12
CA ILE A 223 2.89 -19.65 12.71
C ILE A 223 2.34 -18.49 13.55
N GLN A 224 2.91 -18.24 14.74
CA GLN A 224 2.42 -17.22 15.69
C GLN A 224 3.15 -15.88 15.62
N MET A 225 4.33 -15.82 15.02
CA MET A 225 5.14 -14.60 14.93
C MET A 225 5.60 -14.39 13.49
N ALA A 226 5.68 -13.13 13.08
CA ALA A 226 6.28 -12.77 11.79
C ALA A 226 7.69 -13.36 11.71
N GLY A 227 7.93 -14.21 10.70
CA GLY A 227 9.23 -14.83 10.48
C GLY A 227 10.31 -13.81 10.09
N THR A 228 11.57 -14.21 10.15
CA THR A 228 12.71 -13.42 9.67
C THR A 228 12.46 -13.02 8.22
N GLU A 229 12.53 -11.71 7.91
CA GLU A 229 12.48 -11.20 6.54
C GLU A 229 13.73 -11.66 5.80
N ILE A 230 13.55 -12.36 4.70
CA ILE A 230 14.62 -12.97 3.92
C ILE A 230 15.03 -12.05 2.77
N MET A 231 14.05 -11.64 1.98
CA MET A 231 14.26 -10.78 0.81
C MET A 231 12.97 -10.09 0.40
N ARG A 232 13.12 -9.10 -0.48
CA ARG A 232 12.00 -8.43 -1.15
C ARG A 232 12.09 -8.65 -2.65
N ILE A 233 10.96 -8.93 -3.27
CA ILE A 233 10.83 -9.02 -4.72
C ILE A 233 9.93 -7.89 -5.18
N SER A 234 10.46 -7.04 -6.07
CA SER A 234 9.81 -5.82 -6.55
C SER A 234 9.67 -5.81 -8.07
N ASN A 235 8.61 -5.21 -8.57
CA ASN A 235 8.47 -4.93 -9.99
C ASN A 235 9.00 -3.52 -10.29
N LEU A 236 10.26 -3.44 -10.76
CA LEU A 236 10.90 -2.15 -11.07
C LEU A 236 10.43 -1.52 -12.41
N ASN A 237 9.52 -2.15 -13.15
CA ASN A 237 8.94 -1.56 -14.37
C ASN A 237 7.79 -0.58 -14.04
N ALA A 238 7.21 -0.66 -12.87
CA ALA A 238 6.15 0.23 -12.41
C ALA A 238 6.57 0.83 -11.07
N MET A 239 6.90 2.11 -11.11
CA MET A 239 7.40 2.86 -9.95
C MET A 239 6.41 3.95 -9.58
N GLU A 240 6.30 4.21 -8.29
CA GLU A 240 5.50 5.30 -7.72
C GLU A 240 6.35 6.15 -6.78
N VAL A 241 6.00 7.41 -6.67
CA VAL A 241 6.53 8.32 -5.64
C VAL A 241 5.51 8.36 -4.51
N GLN A 242 5.95 8.08 -3.30
CA GLN A 242 5.16 8.26 -2.10
C GLN A 242 5.60 9.54 -1.41
N VAL A 243 4.72 10.53 -1.37
CA VAL A 243 4.98 11.84 -0.80
C VAL A 243 4.07 12.11 0.38
N ASP A 244 4.54 12.92 1.31
CA ASP A 244 3.78 13.34 2.46
C ASP A 244 3.24 14.75 2.24
N VAL A 245 1.92 14.87 2.13
CA VAL A 245 1.18 16.12 1.93
C VAL A 245 0.56 16.55 3.25
N THR A 246 0.60 17.85 3.55
CA THR A 246 0.06 18.42 4.79
C THR A 246 -1.47 18.35 4.85
N GLU A 247 -2.03 18.38 6.07
CA GLU A 247 -3.48 18.40 6.30
C GLU A 247 -4.19 19.58 5.60
N ASN A 248 -3.51 20.70 5.45
CA ASN A 248 -4.07 21.90 4.81
C ASN A 248 -4.19 21.75 3.29
N ASP A 249 -3.34 20.94 2.67
CA ASP A 249 -3.23 20.82 1.23
C ASP A 249 -3.90 19.56 0.68
N ILE A 250 -4.05 18.51 1.51
CA ILE A 250 -4.70 17.26 1.07
C ILE A 250 -6.12 17.44 0.52
N PRO A 251 -6.99 18.37 1.02
CA PRO A 251 -8.32 18.56 0.47
C PRO A 251 -8.33 19.09 -0.98
N LYS A 252 -7.21 19.68 -1.42
CA LYS A 252 -7.05 20.24 -2.77
C LYS A 252 -6.68 19.15 -3.78
N VAL A 253 -5.96 18.10 -3.35
CA VAL A 253 -5.44 17.02 -4.19
C VAL A 253 -6.53 16.02 -4.55
N LYS A 254 -6.61 15.61 -5.83
CA LYS A 254 -7.60 14.67 -6.35
C LYS A 254 -6.92 13.51 -7.08
N LEU A 255 -7.60 12.38 -7.10
CA LEU A 255 -7.18 11.24 -7.93
C LEU A 255 -7.14 11.64 -9.41
N GLY A 256 -6.03 11.32 -10.07
CA GLY A 256 -5.83 11.65 -11.49
C GLY A 256 -5.19 13.00 -11.75
N ASP A 257 -4.91 13.82 -10.73
CA ASP A 257 -4.18 15.07 -10.89
C ASP A 257 -2.81 14.81 -11.53
N GLN A 258 -2.41 15.70 -12.43
CA GLN A 258 -1.11 15.63 -13.09
C GLN A 258 -0.04 16.15 -12.14
N VAL A 259 1.13 15.53 -12.22
CA VAL A 259 2.25 15.81 -11.31
C VAL A 259 3.53 15.90 -12.10
N ASP A 260 4.30 16.94 -11.80
CA ASP A 260 5.69 17.06 -12.19
C ASP A 260 6.57 16.48 -11.09
N ILE A 261 7.48 15.61 -11.46
CA ILE A 261 8.34 14.86 -10.54
C ILE A 261 9.79 15.19 -10.86
N GLU A 262 10.49 15.74 -9.90
CA GLU A 262 11.93 15.96 -9.96
C GLU A 262 12.62 14.98 -9.04
N VAL A 263 13.50 14.15 -9.61
CA VAL A 263 14.26 13.14 -8.88
C VAL A 263 15.68 13.65 -8.65
N ASP A 264 16.13 13.69 -7.41
CA ASP A 264 17.43 14.23 -7.02
C ASP A 264 18.61 13.61 -7.79
N ALA A 265 18.47 12.30 -8.14
CA ALA A 265 19.48 11.60 -8.93
C ALA A 265 19.57 12.03 -10.40
N PHE A 266 18.59 12.77 -10.93
CA PHE A 266 18.49 13.20 -12.33
C PHE A 266 18.28 14.71 -12.43
N THR A 267 19.23 15.47 -11.93
CA THR A 267 19.18 16.93 -11.91
C THR A 267 18.82 17.53 -13.27
N GLY A 268 17.83 18.42 -13.29
CA GLY A 268 17.38 19.12 -14.51
C GLY A 268 16.45 18.29 -15.42
N LYS A 269 15.97 17.11 -14.98
CA LYS A 269 14.94 16.35 -15.67
C LYS A 269 13.66 16.28 -14.87
N VAL A 270 12.57 16.69 -15.50
CA VAL A 270 11.22 16.60 -14.93
C VAL A 270 10.52 15.40 -15.55
N PHE A 271 10.02 14.50 -14.70
CA PHE A 271 9.22 13.37 -15.09
C PHE A 271 7.75 13.67 -14.86
N LYS A 272 6.87 13.12 -15.69
CA LYS A 272 5.43 13.29 -15.53
C LYS A 272 4.84 12.09 -14.80
N GLY A 273 3.91 12.39 -13.90
CA GLY A 273 3.17 11.38 -13.16
C GLY A 273 1.71 11.74 -13.00
N THR A 274 0.96 10.84 -12.37
CA THR A 274 -0.45 11.04 -12.02
C THR A 274 -0.70 10.53 -10.62
N VAL A 275 -1.54 11.24 -9.85
CA VAL A 275 -1.97 10.81 -8.53
C VAL A 275 -2.80 9.54 -8.68
N SER A 276 -2.31 8.44 -8.11
CA SER A 276 -2.91 7.11 -8.18
C SER A 276 -3.70 6.72 -6.94
N GLU A 277 -3.29 7.20 -5.75
CA GLU A 277 -3.91 6.86 -4.49
C GLU A 277 -3.72 7.98 -3.46
N LEU A 278 -4.74 8.23 -2.65
CA LEU A 278 -4.72 9.15 -1.52
C LEU A 278 -4.96 8.36 -0.24
N ALA A 279 -4.06 8.46 0.74
CA ALA A 279 -4.27 7.81 2.02
C ALA A 279 -5.48 8.40 2.75
N SER A 280 -6.36 7.54 3.24
CA SER A 280 -7.55 7.95 4.02
C SER A 280 -7.24 8.24 5.50
N SER A 281 -6.03 7.93 5.97
CA SER A 281 -5.57 8.15 7.34
C SER A 281 -4.22 8.80 7.36
N ALA A 282 -3.97 9.61 8.39
CA ALA A 282 -2.69 10.28 8.57
C ALA A 282 -1.57 9.26 8.85
N SER A 283 -0.39 9.51 8.29
CA SER A 283 0.78 8.63 8.43
C SER A 283 1.23 8.45 9.90
N ASN A 284 0.98 9.45 10.75
CA ASN A 284 1.39 9.45 12.17
C ASN A 284 0.52 8.56 13.08
N LEU A 285 -0.71 8.20 12.65
CA LEU A 285 -1.63 7.36 13.45
C LEU A 285 -1.24 5.87 13.45
N THR A 286 -0.41 5.42 12.51
CA THR A 286 0.02 4.02 12.38
C THR A 286 1.21 3.66 13.26
N SER A 287 1.86 4.62 13.91
CA SER A 287 2.92 4.34 14.89
C SER A 287 2.30 3.90 16.21
N ALA A 288 2.22 2.60 16.43
CA ALA A 288 1.63 1.92 17.60
C ALA A 288 2.37 2.15 18.93
N ALA A 289 3.14 3.21 19.08
CA ALA A 289 3.78 3.62 20.29
C ALA A 289 3.18 4.96 20.74
N GLY A 290 2.25 4.90 21.67
CA GLY A 290 1.44 5.99 22.24
C GLY A 290 2.19 7.15 22.89
N ILE A 291 3.10 7.80 22.17
CA ILE A 291 3.71 9.08 22.53
C ILE A 291 3.33 10.06 21.40
N THR A 292 2.15 10.61 21.50
CA THR A 292 1.74 11.78 20.69
C THR A 292 2.47 13.00 21.26
N ASN A 293 3.61 13.36 20.67
CA ASN A 293 4.11 14.72 20.76
C ASN A 293 3.12 15.61 20.00
N SER A 294 2.41 16.47 20.68
CA SER A 294 1.34 17.35 20.18
C SER A 294 1.79 18.40 19.15
N ASP A 295 3.07 18.46 18.80
CA ASP A 295 3.64 19.43 17.86
C ASP A 295 4.00 18.82 16.49
N GLN A 296 3.59 17.57 16.21
CA GLN A 296 3.93 16.93 14.94
C GLN A 296 2.86 17.25 13.90
N VAL A 297 3.28 17.88 12.79
CA VAL A 297 2.41 18.19 11.64
C VAL A 297 1.75 16.91 11.11
N THR A 298 0.44 16.95 10.96
CA THR A 298 -0.33 15.83 10.41
C THR A 298 -0.10 15.76 8.90
N ASN A 299 0.48 14.64 8.44
CA ASN A 299 0.73 14.40 7.02
C ASN A 299 -0.08 13.22 6.51
N PHE A 300 -0.45 13.29 5.23
CA PHE A 300 -1.16 12.23 4.50
C PHE A 300 -0.29 11.75 3.35
N THR A 301 -0.13 10.45 3.23
CA THR A 301 0.67 9.88 2.15
C THR A 301 -0.13 9.88 0.84
N VAL A 302 0.44 10.49 -0.19
CA VAL A 302 -0.08 10.49 -1.55
C VAL A 302 0.84 9.64 -2.43
N LYS A 303 0.26 8.71 -3.21
CA LYS A 303 1.00 7.89 -4.15
C LYS A 303 0.81 8.43 -5.56
N ILE A 304 1.90 8.63 -6.24
CA ILE A 304 1.96 9.22 -7.58
C ILE A 304 2.66 8.22 -8.49
N ARG A 305 1.96 7.70 -9.48
CA ARG A 305 2.53 6.79 -10.47
C ARG A 305 3.35 7.57 -11.47
N ILE A 306 4.60 7.15 -11.71
CA ILE A 306 5.45 7.73 -12.74
C ILE A 306 5.02 7.19 -14.10
N ASN A 307 4.74 8.08 -15.04
CA ASN A 307 4.33 7.69 -16.40
C ASN A 307 5.51 7.09 -17.17
N PRO A 308 5.41 5.85 -17.69
CA PRO A 308 6.49 5.19 -18.42
C PRO A 308 7.01 5.99 -19.62
N GLU A 309 6.15 6.79 -20.24
CA GLU A 309 6.49 7.64 -21.38
C GLU A 309 7.53 8.72 -21.03
N SER A 310 7.52 9.20 -19.79
CA SER A 310 8.38 10.32 -19.34
C SER A 310 9.85 9.93 -19.17
N TYR A 311 10.18 8.63 -19.07
CA TYR A 311 11.55 8.15 -18.89
C TYR A 311 12.04 7.18 -19.98
N GLN A 312 11.32 7.08 -21.10
CA GLN A 312 11.72 6.23 -22.23
C GLN A 312 13.12 6.54 -22.75
N ASP A 313 13.54 7.79 -22.71
CA ASP A 313 14.87 8.20 -23.15
C ASP A 313 15.99 7.58 -22.29
N LEU A 314 15.75 7.42 -20.98
CA LEU A 314 16.70 6.76 -20.08
C LEU A 314 16.82 5.25 -20.41
N LEU A 315 15.69 4.62 -20.76
CA LEU A 315 15.67 3.21 -21.19
C LEU A 315 16.45 3.00 -22.50
N LYS A 316 16.30 3.91 -23.48
CA LYS A 316 17.05 3.87 -24.75
C LYS A 316 18.56 4.05 -24.57
N ASN A 317 18.96 4.81 -23.53
CA ASN A 317 20.37 5.03 -23.19
C ASN A 317 21.01 3.87 -22.43
N GLY A 318 20.33 2.70 -22.34
CA GLY A 318 20.87 1.46 -21.77
C GLY A 318 20.61 1.27 -20.28
N MET A 319 19.91 2.20 -19.61
CA MET A 319 19.49 2.02 -18.22
C MET A 319 18.21 1.19 -18.15
N LYS A 320 18.34 -0.11 -17.87
CA LYS A 320 17.19 -1.01 -17.79
C LYS A 320 16.20 -0.63 -16.67
N TYR A 321 16.70 -0.09 -15.56
CA TYR A 321 15.91 0.34 -14.39
C TYR A 321 16.48 1.68 -13.90
N PRO A 322 15.94 2.81 -14.38
CA PRO A 322 16.46 4.13 -14.03
C PRO A 322 16.17 4.52 -12.58
N PHE A 323 15.03 4.08 -12.05
CA PHE A 323 14.63 4.36 -10.68
C PHE A 323 14.93 3.18 -9.78
N ARG A 324 15.44 3.48 -8.58
CA ARG A 324 15.67 2.48 -7.53
C ARG A 324 14.82 2.82 -6.31
N PRO A 325 14.29 1.81 -5.59
CA PRO A 325 13.59 2.04 -4.34
C PRO A 325 14.43 2.87 -3.37
N GLY A 326 13.79 3.84 -2.72
CA GLY A 326 14.46 4.72 -1.74
C GLY A 326 15.06 6.00 -2.30
N MET A 327 15.09 6.24 -3.64
CA MET A 327 15.50 7.52 -4.22
C MET A 327 14.56 8.62 -3.75
N SER A 328 15.12 9.81 -3.43
CA SER A 328 14.34 10.99 -3.08
C SER A 328 13.82 11.68 -4.34
N ALA A 329 12.64 12.26 -4.22
CA ALA A 329 12.01 13.06 -5.26
C ALA A 329 11.17 14.18 -4.65
N SER A 330 11.14 15.32 -5.34
CA SER A 330 10.21 16.43 -5.10
C SER A 330 9.12 16.39 -6.15
N VAL A 331 7.91 16.75 -5.78
CA VAL A 331 6.77 16.72 -6.69
C VAL A 331 5.95 18.00 -6.59
N ASP A 332 5.45 18.45 -7.74
CA ASP A 332 4.50 19.55 -7.85
C ASP A 332 3.18 18.99 -8.44
N ILE A 333 2.16 18.92 -7.59
CA ILE A 333 0.85 18.39 -7.92
C ILE A 333 -0.04 19.55 -8.42
N TYR A 334 -0.55 19.45 -9.63
CA TYR A 334 -1.45 20.43 -10.23
C TYR A 334 -2.89 20.12 -9.81
N THR A 335 -3.38 20.82 -8.78
CA THR A 335 -4.65 20.50 -8.13
C THR A 335 -5.85 21.21 -8.73
N ASN A 336 -5.67 22.44 -9.15
CA ASN A 336 -6.74 23.26 -9.73
C ASN A 336 -6.20 24.05 -10.93
N LYS A 337 -6.94 24.04 -12.02
CA LYS A 337 -6.63 24.74 -13.25
C LYS A 337 -7.72 25.76 -13.52
N VAL A 338 -7.35 27.03 -13.67
CA VAL A 338 -8.28 28.07 -14.08
C VAL A 338 -7.75 28.74 -15.34
N GLU A 339 -8.54 28.70 -16.40
CA GLU A 339 -8.14 29.15 -17.73
C GLU A 339 -8.63 30.59 -17.99
N ASN A 340 -7.82 31.34 -18.76
CA ASN A 340 -8.16 32.67 -19.23
C ASN A 340 -8.51 33.66 -18.11
N VAL A 341 -7.76 33.66 -17.03
CA VAL A 341 -7.97 34.55 -15.88
C VAL A 341 -6.97 35.68 -15.83
N THR A 342 -7.40 36.80 -15.24
CA THR A 342 -6.56 37.96 -14.99
C THR A 342 -5.56 37.65 -13.90
N VAL A 343 -4.27 37.76 -14.21
CA VAL A 343 -3.18 37.48 -13.26
C VAL A 343 -2.24 38.65 -13.09
N VAL A 344 -1.69 38.75 -11.92
CA VAL A 344 -0.64 39.75 -11.58
C VAL A 344 0.49 39.01 -10.84
N PRO A 345 1.75 39.51 -10.95
CA PRO A 345 2.84 38.98 -10.14
C PRO A 345 2.50 39.05 -8.65
N ILE A 346 2.79 38.01 -7.86
CA ILE A 346 2.51 37.98 -6.41
C ILE A 346 3.03 39.19 -5.68
N GLN A 347 4.19 39.68 -6.09
CA GLN A 347 4.86 40.88 -5.50
C GLN A 347 4.06 42.16 -5.68
N ALA A 348 3.10 42.22 -6.62
CA ALA A 348 2.25 43.40 -6.88
C ALA A 348 1.07 43.51 -5.90
N VAL A 349 0.69 42.42 -5.27
CA VAL A 349 -0.43 42.38 -4.30
C VAL A 349 0.10 42.61 -2.90
N THR A 350 -0.57 43.49 -2.15
CA THR A 350 -0.23 43.75 -0.76
C THR A 350 -1.50 43.91 0.08
N VAL A 351 -1.37 43.60 1.37
CA VAL A 351 -2.44 43.76 2.34
C VAL A 351 -2.21 45.07 3.09
N ARG A 352 -3.21 45.94 3.11
CA ARG A 352 -3.16 47.24 3.79
C ARG A 352 -4.40 47.50 4.62
N GLU A 353 -4.25 48.33 5.66
CA GLU A 353 -5.38 48.82 6.44
C GLU A 353 -6.40 49.58 5.58
N LYS A 354 -7.70 49.38 5.81
CA LYS A 354 -8.76 50.12 5.14
C LYS A 354 -8.64 51.63 5.37
N GLU A 355 -8.85 52.43 4.30
CA GLU A 355 -8.84 53.90 4.43
C GLU A 355 -9.98 54.35 5.34
N GLY A 356 -9.69 55.10 6.40
CA GLY A 356 -10.68 55.75 7.27
C GLY A 356 -10.86 55.15 8.67
N LEU A 357 -10.12 54.14 9.04
CA LEU A 357 -10.09 53.65 10.41
C LEU A 357 -9.43 54.69 11.33
N LYS A 358 -10.21 55.25 12.28
CA LYS A 358 -9.67 56.07 13.36
C LYS A 358 -8.87 55.18 14.32
N LYS A 359 -7.61 55.48 14.49
CA LYS A 359 -6.74 54.85 15.50
C LYS A 359 -7.27 55.19 16.91
N GLU A 360 -8.23 54.51 17.37
CA GLU A 360 -8.51 54.37 18.82
C GLU A 360 -8.19 52.91 19.20
N GLU A 361 -7.30 52.74 20.13
CA GLU A 361 -6.77 51.59 20.90
C GLU A 361 -7.45 50.20 20.82
N ALA A 362 -8.20 49.89 19.75
CA ALA A 362 -8.80 48.56 19.52
C ALA A 362 -7.77 47.68 18.77
N LYS A 363 -7.57 46.47 19.22
CA LYS A 363 -6.83 45.43 18.49
C LYS A 363 -7.43 45.30 17.08
N LEU A 364 -6.62 45.66 16.05
CA LEU A 364 -6.97 45.44 14.67
C LEU A 364 -7.37 43.99 14.44
N THR A 365 -8.52 43.77 13.84
CA THR A 365 -9.02 42.45 13.43
C THR A 365 -8.70 42.21 11.96
N ASP A 366 -8.75 40.94 11.50
CA ASP A 366 -8.51 40.57 10.10
C ASP A 366 -9.46 41.33 9.13
N GLU A 367 -10.62 41.74 9.61
CA GLU A 367 -11.60 42.52 8.85
C GLU A 367 -11.15 43.97 8.54
N ASP A 368 -10.14 44.48 9.24
CA ASP A 368 -9.63 45.84 9.10
C ASP A 368 -8.61 45.96 7.95
N TYR A 369 -8.21 44.83 7.38
CA TYR A 369 -7.30 44.77 6.26
C TYR A 369 -8.00 44.53 4.93
N GLU A 370 -7.41 44.99 3.84
CA GLU A 370 -7.86 44.70 2.47
C GLU A 370 -6.68 44.41 1.55
N GLU A 371 -6.92 43.57 0.58
CA GLU A 371 -5.97 43.25 -0.49
C GLU A 371 -6.05 44.31 -1.55
N ILE A 372 -4.89 44.88 -1.90
CA ILE A 372 -4.81 45.97 -2.87
C ILE A 372 -3.68 45.78 -3.86
N VAL A 373 -3.83 46.42 -5.01
CA VAL A 373 -2.80 46.61 -6.02
C VAL A 373 -2.67 48.11 -6.32
N PHE A 374 -1.44 48.56 -6.56
CA PHE A 374 -1.19 49.94 -7.00
C PHE A 374 -1.27 50.01 -8.52
N VAL A 375 -2.26 50.74 -9.02
CA VAL A 375 -2.45 51.04 -10.45
C VAL A 375 -1.80 52.35 -10.77
N VAL A 376 -1.07 52.40 -11.88
CA VAL A 376 -0.42 53.63 -12.36
C VAL A 376 -1.33 54.32 -13.37
N GLN A 377 -1.76 55.57 -13.04
CA GLN A 377 -2.58 56.39 -13.91
C GLN A 377 -1.91 57.76 -14.06
N SER A 378 -1.46 58.13 -15.25
CA SER A 378 -0.77 59.41 -15.53
C SER A 378 0.38 59.69 -14.53
N ASP A 379 1.27 58.67 -14.32
CA ASP A 379 2.42 58.71 -13.39
C ASP A 379 2.06 58.87 -11.90
N THR A 380 0.81 58.68 -11.55
CA THR A 380 0.30 58.77 -10.17
C THR A 380 -0.25 57.41 -9.73
N LEU A 381 0.03 57.04 -8.50
CA LEU A 381 -0.44 55.81 -7.89
C LEU A 381 -1.92 55.91 -7.44
N MET A 382 -2.72 54.99 -7.91
CA MET A 382 -4.07 54.75 -7.42
C MET A 382 -4.11 53.44 -6.66
N ARG A 383 -4.71 53.44 -5.46
CA ARG A 383 -4.96 52.26 -4.69
C ARG A 383 -6.23 51.58 -5.22
N GLN A 384 -6.12 50.36 -5.70
CA GLN A 384 -7.25 49.59 -6.20
C GLN A 384 -7.44 48.34 -5.33
N LYS A 385 -8.62 48.24 -4.70
CA LYS A 385 -9.00 47.04 -3.99
C LYS A 385 -9.22 45.89 -4.98
N VAL A 386 -8.68 44.75 -4.65
CA VAL A 386 -8.78 43.51 -5.45
C VAL A 386 -9.30 42.36 -4.59
N GLU A 387 -9.84 41.35 -5.23
CA GLU A 387 -10.17 40.08 -4.65
C GLU A 387 -9.32 39.02 -5.31
N THR A 388 -8.51 38.33 -4.52
CA THR A 388 -7.59 37.32 -5.03
C THR A 388 -8.24 35.95 -5.16
N GLY A 389 -7.61 35.07 -5.91
CA GLY A 389 -8.02 33.70 -6.13
C GLY A 389 -6.88 32.72 -5.88
N ILE A 390 -6.74 31.74 -6.78
CA ILE A 390 -5.62 30.79 -6.76
C ILE A 390 -4.31 31.51 -7.13
N GLN A 391 -3.20 30.95 -6.71
CA GLN A 391 -1.86 31.43 -7.03
C GLN A 391 -0.95 30.26 -7.42
N ASP A 392 0.05 30.58 -8.25
CA ASP A 392 1.20 29.73 -8.51
C ASP A 392 2.47 30.35 -7.92
N ASP A 393 3.66 29.93 -8.33
CA ASP A 393 4.93 30.42 -7.80
C ASP A 393 5.26 31.88 -8.20
N GLU A 394 4.67 32.41 -9.28
CA GLU A 394 4.98 33.74 -9.83
C GLU A 394 3.76 34.65 -9.84
N PHE A 395 2.56 34.14 -10.07
CA PHE A 395 1.36 34.91 -10.33
C PHE A 395 0.20 34.54 -9.38
N ILE A 396 -0.64 35.55 -9.13
CA ILE A 396 -1.87 35.40 -8.38
C ILE A 396 -3.07 35.83 -9.25
N HIS A 397 -4.13 35.00 -9.25
CA HIS A 397 -5.38 35.28 -9.93
C HIS A 397 -6.14 36.39 -9.24
N ILE A 398 -6.63 37.39 -10.01
CA ILE A 398 -7.49 38.45 -9.54
C ILE A 398 -8.92 38.16 -10.03
N LYS A 399 -9.81 37.85 -9.10
CA LYS A 399 -11.24 37.58 -9.39
C LYS A 399 -12.01 38.84 -9.77
N SER A 400 -11.69 39.97 -9.07
CA SER A 400 -12.36 41.23 -9.28
C SER A 400 -11.45 42.42 -8.94
N GLY A 401 -11.68 43.56 -9.55
CA GLY A 401 -11.01 44.81 -9.24
C GLY A 401 -9.99 45.31 -10.28
N LEU A 402 -9.54 44.50 -11.23
CA LEU A 402 -8.58 44.89 -12.27
C LEU A 402 -9.04 44.50 -13.68
N ALA A 403 -8.79 45.38 -14.66
CA ALA A 403 -9.04 45.08 -16.06
C ALA A 403 -7.74 44.65 -16.77
N LYS A 404 -7.87 43.81 -17.81
CA LYS A 404 -6.75 43.41 -18.67
C LYS A 404 -6.01 44.63 -19.24
N GLY A 405 -4.70 44.61 -19.23
CA GLY A 405 -3.85 45.68 -19.79
C GLY A 405 -3.66 46.87 -18.87
N THR A 406 -4.24 46.89 -17.68
CA THR A 406 -3.99 47.95 -16.69
C THR A 406 -2.52 47.93 -16.26
N THR A 407 -1.87 49.07 -16.22
CA THR A 407 -0.49 49.17 -15.72
C THR A 407 -0.49 49.18 -14.20
N ILE A 408 0.27 48.27 -13.61
CA ILE A 408 0.38 48.09 -12.15
C ILE A 408 1.85 48.17 -11.72
N VAL A 409 2.07 48.44 -10.44
CA VAL A 409 3.41 48.38 -9.84
C VAL A 409 3.68 46.90 -9.48
N THR A 410 4.76 46.34 -10.01
CA THR A 410 5.15 44.94 -9.78
C THR A 410 6.33 44.79 -8.84
N GLY A 411 7.02 45.87 -8.49
CA GLY A 411 8.17 45.83 -7.59
C GLY A 411 8.87 47.15 -7.37
N PRO A 412 9.88 47.19 -6.52
CA PRO A 412 10.29 46.12 -5.58
C PRO A 412 9.31 45.95 -4.42
N TYR A 413 9.20 44.72 -3.89
CA TYR A 413 8.22 44.33 -2.87
C TYR A 413 8.22 45.25 -1.63
N ASN A 414 9.40 45.67 -1.15
CA ASN A 414 9.52 46.58 -0.01
C ASN A 414 8.82 47.92 -0.23
N GLU A 415 8.86 48.46 -1.44
CA GLU A 415 8.19 49.72 -1.80
C GLU A 415 6.66 49.47 -1.83
N VAL A 416 6.23 48.44 -2.53
CA VAL A 416 4.81 48.04 -2.64
C VAL A 416 4.20 47.78 -1.27
N SER A 417 4.90 47.03 -0.41
CA SER A 417 4.36 46.59 0.89
C SER A 417 4.36 47.67 1.97
N LYS A 418 5.33 48.63 1.97
CA LYS A 418 5.53 49.57 3.08
C LYS A 418 5.47 51.05 2.71
N ASN A 419 6.13 51.45 1.62
CA ASN A 419 6.45 52.83 1.39
C ASN A 419 5.46 53.58 0.50
N LEU A 420 4.94 52.94 -0.55
CA LEU A 420 4.05 53.58 -1.52
C LEU A 420 2.74 54.05 -0.92
N LYS A 421 2.31 55.25 -1.26
CA LYS A 421 1.06 55.88 -0.86
C LYS A 421 0.22 56.30 -2.06
N LYS A 422 -1.11 56.34 -1.86
CA LYS A 422 -2.06 56.87 -2.87
C LYS A 422 -1.71 58.30 -3.24
N GLY A 423 -1.71 58.62 -4.53
CA GLY A 423 -1.39 59.96 -5.03
C GLY A 423 0.11 60.28 -5.19
N GLU A 424 1.00 59.37 -4.87
CA GLU A 424 2.43 59.50 -5.04
C GLU A 424 2.82 59.41 -6.52
N LYS A 425 3.77 60.25 -6.96
CA LYS A 425 4.32 60.16 -8.31
C LYS A 425 5.39 59.09 -8.40
N VAL A 426 5.28 58.25 -9.40
CA VAL A 426 6.23 57.16 -9.66
C VAL A 426 6.85 57.28 -11.04
N ARG A 427 8.00 56.69 -11.20
CA ARG A 427 8.66 56.53 -12.49
C ARG A 427 9.08 55.08 -12.68
N LYS A 428 9.04 54.63 -13.94
CA LYS A 428 9.52 53.28 -14.30
C LYS A 428 11.04 53.24 -14.09
N LYS A 429 11.50 52.24 -13.36
CA LYS A 429 12.91 51.91 -13.21
C LYS A 429 13.48 51.53 -14.58
N GLU A 430 14.49 52.26 -15.07
CA GLU A 430 15.16 51.87 -16.31
C GLU A 430 15.98 50.60 -16.07
N GLU A 431 15.71 49.53 -16.86
CA GLU A 431 16.53 48.31 -16.88
C GLU A 431 17.95 48.71 -17.34
N ASN A 432 18.90 48.61 -16.43
CA ASN A 432 20.30 48.82 -16.74
C ASN A 432 20.77 47.69 -17.69
N LYS A 433 20.95 48.02 -18.98
CA LYS A 433 21.39 47.10 -20.05
C LYS A 433 22.77 46.47 -19.80
N ASP A 434 23.50 46.94 -18.79
CA ASP A 434 24.90 46.54 -18.55
C ASP A 434 25.07 45.17 -17.87
N LYS A 435 23.98 44.45 -17.54
CA LYS A 435 24.10 43.10 -16.95
C LYS A 435 23.95 41.93 -17.93
N LYS A 436 23.44 42.18 -19.15
CA LYS A 436 23.26 41.10 -20.15
C LYS A 436 24.54 40.73 -20.91
N ASP A 437 25.55 41.57 -20.90
CA ASP A 437 26.81 41.27 -21.60
C ASP A 437 27.85 40.53 -20.75
N LYS A 438 27.62 40.37 -19.45
CA LYS A 438 28.51 39.59 -18.56
C LYS A 438 28.11 38.13 -18.36
N GLU A 439 26.95 37.72 -18.81
CA GLU A 439 26.49 36.32 -18.73
C GLU A 439 26.69 35.52 -20.03
N LYS A 440 27.18 36.19 -21.11
CA LYS A 440 27.52 35.51 -22.37
C LYS A 440 28.99 35.08 -22.48
N ASP A 441 29.83 35.47 -21.50
CA ASP A 441 31.26 35.18 -21.46
C ASP A 441 31.67 34.30 -20.25
N LYS A 442 30.78 33.44 -19.77
CA LYS A 442 31.12 32.39 -18.81
C LYS A 442 30.62 31.04 -19.25
#